data_1b756da753ae895315cb32ba5be5cb31
#
_entry.id   1b756da753ae895315cb32ba5be5cb31
#
_cell.length_a   1.000
_cell.length_b   1.000
_cell.length_c   1.000
_cell.angle_alpha   90.00
_cell.angle_beta   90.00
_cell.angle_gamma   90.00
#
_symmetry.space_group_name_H-M   'P 1'
#
loop_
_entity.id
_entity.type
_entity.pdbx_description
1 polymer ?
#
loop_
_entity_poly.entity_id
_entity_poly.type
_entity_poly.pdbx_seq_one_letter_code
_entity_poly.pdbx_strand_id
1 'polypeptide(L)'
;MSTGNERLGPTPRRFGFGVLIFVAILGLLGGYLIAPSIGARPAARGLDLLGASKVNVAANPGGFSPANFVELAKRVKPGVVNISTTKVVKGGGRVFRHFSPPSRERDPFRDFFGEDFFDRFFGETPQRDYVQRSLGSGFIIDREGYIITNNHVIEGASEIRVRLSTEKEFEAEVVGRDQKTDLALIKIKSFQDLPVEELGDSDRVEIGEWVMAIGNPFGLSHTVTVGIVSAKGRVIGSGPYDDFIQTDASINPGNSGGPLFNMNGEVVGINTAIVAAGQGIGFAIPINAAREIIPQLKKKGKVTRGGIGVYVQKLTPDLAKSFGLEKSKGALVADVIPGSAAETGGIRRGDVIVKFDGKDIDEMNELPRMVAATPVGKEVEAGILREGKPMTLKLKVGELKDEAAAPALEKTKLELGMSVQEVTPEIARQLRLSEPGGVVVNQVEPGSVADEAGVQRGDLIREVNGQNIRNVEDYRSALTKVKKGEVIRLLVRRGERNLYLTIRGPKE
;
A
#
# COMPACT_ATOMS: atom_id res chain seq x y z
N MET A 1 -51.86 52.46 -15.18
CA MET A 1 -51.56 52.56 -16.63
C MET A 1 -50.32 51.72 -16.88
N SER A 2 -50.44 50.84 -17.77
CA SER A 2 -49.61 50.00 -18.67
C SER A 2 -49.08 48.72 -18.04
N THR A 3 -49.75 47.63 -18.12
CA THR A 3 -49.83 46.44 -19.02
C THR A 3 -48.45 45.89 -19.42
N GLY A 4 -48.02 44.83 -18.75
CA GLY A 4 -46.93 43.97 -19.10
C GLY A 4 -47.44 42.65 -19.71
N ASN A 5 -46.98 42.34 -20.90
CA ASN A 5 -47.38 41.24 -21.75
C ASN A 5 -46.51 40.03 -21.45
N GLU A 6 -47.05 38.98 -20.83
CA GLU A 6 -46.40 37.66 -20.69
C GLU A 6 -46.66 36.82 -21.95
N ARG A 7 -45.59 36.48 -22.65
CA ARG A 7 -45.64 35.51 -23.75
C ARG A 7 -45.52 34.10 -23.21
N LEU A 8 -46.59 33.33 -23.28
CA LEU A 8 -46.63 31.91 -23.05
C LEU A 8 -45.98 31.17 -24.22
N GLY A 9 -44.92 30.43 -23.95
CA GLY A 9 -44.29 29.48 -24.89
C GLY A 9 -45.09 28.19 -25.05
N PRO A 10 -44.95 27.46 -26.17
CA PRO A 10 -45.79 26.31 -26.48
C PRO A 10 -45.45 25.09 -25.61
N THR A 11 -46.48 24.50 -25.01
CA THR A 11 -46.41 23.21 -24.26
C THR A 11 -46.16 22.04 -25.21
N PRO A 12 -45.30 21.07 -24.88
CA PRO A 12 -45.13 19.87 -25.70
C PRO A 12 -46.38 18.96 -25.55
N ARG A 13 -46.98 18.64 -26.71
CA ARG A 13 -48.06 17.64 -26.81
C ARG A 13 -47.59 16.28 -26.37
N ARG A 14 -48.06 15.79 -25.24
CA ARG A 14 -47.92 14.39 -24.82
C ARG A 14 -48.75 13.50 -25.73
N PHE A 15 -48.10 12.77 -26.66
CA PHE A 15 -48.68 11.65 -27.33
C PHE A 15 -48.98 10.56 -26.29
N GLY A 16 -50.24 10.27 -26.09
CA GLY A 16 -50.71 9.43 -25.01
C GLY A 16 -50.29 7.97 -25.21
N PHE A 17 -49.79 7.35 -24.16
CA PHE A 17 -49.41 5.94 -24.02
C PHE A 17 -50.52 4.97 -24.51
N GLY A 18 -51.80 5.43 -24.56
CA GLY A 18 -52.94 4.68 -25.09
C GLY A 18 -52.91 4.36 -26.59
N VAL A 19 -52.26 5.22 -27.41
CA VAL A 19 -52.19 4.98 -28.86
C VAL A 19 -51.24 3.84 -29.21
N LEU A 20 -50.14 3.72 -28.47
CA LEU A 20 -49.16 2.64 -28.64
C LEU A 20 -49.74 1.27 -28.24
N ILE A 21 -50.54 1.21 -27.17
CA ILE A 21 -51.20 -0.01 -26.71
C ILE A 21 -52.27 -0.43 -27.73
N PHE A 22 -53.03 0.50 -28.32
CA PHE A 22 -54.06 0.20 -29.30
C PHE A 22 -53.51 -0.36 -30.61
N VAL A 23 -52.38 0.15 -31.09
CA VAL A 23 -51.66 -0.35 -32.27
C VAL A 23 -51.09 -1.78 -32.01
N ALA A 24 -50.59 -2.05 -30.83
CA ALA A 24 -50.06 -3.36 -30.45
C ALA A 24 -51.18 -4.43 -30.37
N ILE A 25 -52.35 -4.07 -29.83
CA ILE A 25 -53.52 -4.98 -29.75
C ILE A 25 -54.09 -5.26 -31.13
N LEU A 26 -54.17 -4.26 -32.03
CA LEU A 26 -54.62 -4.47 -33.42
C LEU A 26 -53.66 -5.34 -34.22
N GLY A 27 -52.34 -5.24 -33.97
CA GLY A 27 -51.33 -6.12 -34.58
C GLY A 27 -51.46 -7.58 -34.15
N LEU A 28 -51.72 -7.83 -32.86
CA LEU A 28 -51.96 -9.18 -32.31
C LEU A 28 -53.26 -9.80 -32.79
N LEU A 29 -54.36 -9.02 -32.86
CA LEU A 29 -55.66 -9.50 -33.37
C LEU A 29 -55.65 -9.77 -34.88
N GLY A 30 -54.93 -8.93 -35.66
CA GLY A 30 -54.73 -9.15 -37.10
C GLY A 30 -53.93 -10.42 -37.39
N GLY A 31 -52.90 -10.68 -36.60
CA GLY A 31 -52.08 -11.91 -36.70
C GLY A 31 -52.88 -13.17 -36.34
N TYR A 32 -53.77 -13.11 -35.37
CA TYR A 32 -54.62 -14.24 -34.97
C TYR A 32 -55.73 -14.59 -35.99
N LEU A 33 -56.25 -13.62 -36.74
CA LEU A 33 -57.30 -13.84 -37.74
C LEU A 33 -56.77 -14.35 -39.10
N ILE A 34 -55.48 -14.16 -39.38
CA ILE A 34 -54.88 -14.58 -40.67
C ILE A 34 -54.21 -15.98 -40.55
N ALA A 35 -53.93 -16.45 -39.36
CA ALA A 35 -53.26 -17.72 -39.10
C ALA A 35 -54.01 -19.01 -39.59
N PRO A 36 -55.37 -19.09 -39.70
CA PRO A 36 -56.05 -20.31 -40.13
C PRO A 36 -56.03 -20.51 -41.64
N SER A 37 -55.71 -19.53 -42.45
CA SER A 37 -55.92 -19.61 -43.92
C SER A 37 -54.73 -20.13 -44.71
N ILE A 38 -53.60 -20.34 -44.06
CA ILE A 38 -52.38 -20.88 -44.70
C ILE A 38 -52.16 -22.28 -44.12
N GLY A 39 -52.71 -23.28 -44.80
CA GLY A 39 -52.54 -24.69 -44.49
C GLY A 39 -51.12 -25.21 -44.72
N ALA A 40 -50.14 -24.65 -44.04
CA ALA A 40 -48.81 -25.16 -43.98
C ALA A 40 -48.50 -25.64 -42.56
N ARG A 41 -48.51 -26.95 -42.34
CA ARG A 41 -47.86 -27.55 -41.19
C ARG A 41 -46.38 -27.14 -41.24
N PRO A 42 -45.85 -26.39 -40.31
CA PRO A 42 -44.40 -26.19 -40.25
C PRO A 42 -43.81 -27.52 -39.81
N ALA A 43 -43.23 -28.26 -40.74
CA ALA A 43 -42.14 -29.13 -40.36
C ALA A 43 -41.09 -28.24 -39.69
N ALA A 44 -40.80 -28.51 -38.41
CA ALA A 44 -39.73 -27.86 -37.69
C ALA A 44 -38.38 -28.19 -38.34
N ARG A 45 -38.10 -27.51 -39.46
CA ARG A 45 -36.76 -27.34 -39.96
C ARG A 45 -36.21 -26.16 -39.19
N GLY A 46 -35.39 -26.47 -38.17
CA GLY A 46 -34.54 -25.47 -37.53
C GLY A 46 -33.82 -24.67 -38.63
N LEU A 47 -33.99 -23.36 -38.61
CA LEU A 47 -33.19 -22.47 -39.40
C LEU A 47 -31.75 -22.60 -38.89
N ASP A 48 -30.96 -23.45 -39.57
CA ASP A 48 -29.51 -23.49 -39.45
C ASP A 48 -28.94 -22.23 -40.13
N LEU A 49 -29.14 -21.06 -39.46
CA LEU A 49 -28.66 -19.77 -39.92
C LEU A 49 -27.23 -19.47 -39.57
N LEU A 50 -26.60 -20.31 -38.77
CA LEU A 50 -25.16 -20.35 -38.55
C LEU A 50 -24.74 -21.79 -38.78
N GLY A 51 -23.98 -22.04 -39.83
CA GLY A 51 -23.29 -23.30 -40.06
C GLY A 51 -22.43 -23.66 -38.82
N ALA A 52 -23.07 -24.03 -37.73
CA ALA A 52 -22.41 -24.65 -36.60
C ALA A 52 -21.92 -26.01 -37.11
N SER A 53 -20.77 -26.02 -37.75
CA SER A 53 -19.90 -27.19 -37.72
C SER A 53 -19.99 -27.68 -36.29
N LYS A 54 -20.55 -28.87 -36.10
CA LYS A 54 -20.30 -29.62 -34.87
C LYS A 54 -18.82 -29.77 -34.77
N VAL A 55 -18.16 -28.80 -34.12
CA VAL A 55 -16.80 -29.00 -33.62
C VAL A 55 -17.00 -30.16 -32.64
N ASN A 56 -16.71 -31.38 -33.13
CA ASN A 56 -16.39 -32.47 -32.22
C ASN A 56 -15.18 -31.97 -31.45
N VAL A 57 -15.41 -31.34 -30.32
CA VAL A 57 -14.40 -31.18 -29.28
C VAL A 57 -14.13 -32.62 -28.90
N ALA A 58 -13.11 -33.21 -29.57
CA ALA A 58 -12.51 -34.46 -29.14
C ALA A 58 -12.26 -34.25 -27.64
N ALA A 59 -12.87 -35.09 -26.83
CA ALA A 59 -12.62 -35.08 -25.39
C ALA A 59 -11.11 -35.14 -25.24
N ASN A 60 -10.53 -34.01 -24.88
CA ASN A 60 -9.09 -33.91 -24.62
C ASN A 60 -8.84 -34.91 -23.50
N PRO A 61 -7.92 -35.90 -23.65
CA PRO A 61 -7.65 -36.85 -22.57
C PRO A 61 -7.07 -36.21 -21.32
N GLY A 62 -6.82 -34.89 -21.31
CA GLY A 62 -6.58 -34.03 -20.16
C GLY A 62 -7.83 -33.21 -19.84
N GLY A 63 -8.97 -33.85 -19.61
CA GLY A 63 -10.27 -33.22 -19.43
C GLY A 63 -10.22 -32.05 -18.49
N PHE A 64 -10.72 -30.90 -18.95
CA PHE A 64 -10.96 -29.72 -18.12
C PHE A 64 -12.06 -30.13 -17.11
N SER A 65 -11.65 -30.68 -15.97
CA SER A 65 -12.55 -30.93 -14.86
C SER A 65 -12.96 -29.58 -14.31
N PRO A 66 -14.25 -29.23 -14.22
CA PRO A 66 -14.67 -27.99 -13.57
C PRO A 66 -14.05 -27.93 -12.18
N ALA A 67 -13.38 -26.85 -11.88
CA ALA A 67 -12.75 -26.66 -10.58
C ALA A 67 -13.80 -26.83 -9.46
N ASN A 68 -13.57 -27.78 -8.55
CA ASN A 68 -14.51 -28.01 -7.45
C ASN A 68 -14.20 -27.05 -6.28
N PHE A 69 -14.59 -25.79 -6.44
CA PHE A 69 -14.39 -24.76 -5.42
C PHE A 69 -15.11 -25.04 -4.11
N VAL A 70 -16.22 -25.81 -4.14
CA VAL A 70 -16.97 -26.16 -2.94
C VAL A 70 -16.14 -27.06 -2.02
N GLU A 71 -15.55 -28.12 -2.57
CA GLU A 71 -14.72 -29.03 -1.78
C GLU A 71 -13.39 -28.36 -1.35
N LEU A 72 -12.81 -27.55 -2.23
CA LEU A 72 -11.62 -26.77 -1.88
C LEU A 72 -11.90 -25.83 -0.70
N ALA A 73 -12.99 -25.06 -0.77
CA ALA A 73 -13.37 -24.13 0.30
C ALA A 73 -13.63 -24.87 1.62
N LYS A 74 -14.32 -26.03 1.61
CA LYS A 74 -14.54 -26.82 2.84
C LYS A 74 -13.24 -27.26 3.48
N ARG A 75 -12.24 -27.65 2.67
CA ARG A 75 -10.95 -28.14 3.14
C ARG A 75 -10.10 -27.05 3.80
N VAL A 76 -10.03 -25.84 3.18
CA VAL A 76 -9.09 -24.79 3.59
C VAL A 76 -9.71 -23.73 4.51
N LYS A 77 -11.03 -23.60 4.57
CA LYS A 77 -11.70 -22.64 5.48
C LYS A 77 -11.30 -22.78 6.96
N PRO A 78 -11.09 -23.98 7.50
CA PRO A 78 -10.77 -24.14 8.92
C PRO A 78 -9.53 -23.38 9.39
N GLY A 79 -8.50 -23.26 8.56
CA GLY A 79 -7.25 -22.59 8.91
C GLY A 79 -7.28 -21.07 8.70
N VAL A 80 -8.35 -20.54 8.09
CA VAL A 80 -8.52 -19.08 7.91
C VAL A 80 -9.23 -18.49 9.12
N VAL A 81 -8.68 -17.43 9.67
CA VAL A 81 -9.15 -16.80 10.91
C VAL A 81 -9.62 -15.36 10.67
N ASN A 82 -10.53 -14.90 11.53
CA ASN A 82 -10.85 -13.48 11.66
C ASN A 82 -9.88 -12.85 12.67
N ILE A 83 -9.44 -11.63 12.33
CA ILE A 83 -8.62 -10.81 13.22
C ILE A 83 -9.38 -9.52 13.50
N SER A 84 -9.71 -9.30 14.76
CA SER A 84 -10.29 -8.05 15.23
C SER A 84 -9.29 -7.31 16.12
N THR A 85 -9.12 -6.02 15.85
CA THR A 85 -8.19 -5.19 16.60
C THR A 85 -8.92 -4.05 17.27
N THR A 86 -8.42 -3.68 18.44
CA THR A 86 -8.91 -2.55 19.22
C THR A 86 -7.79 -1.52 19.31
N LYS A 87 -8.06 -0.28 18.93
CA LYS A 87 -7.13 0.84 19.05
C LYS A 87 -7.77 1.94 19.89
N VAL A 88 -7.12 2.30 21.00
CA VAL A 88 -7.54 3.45 21.79
C VAL A 88 -6.94 4.71 21.20
N VAL A 89 -7.78 5.51 20.56
CA VAL A 89 -7.38 6.82 20.02
C VAL A 89 -7.69 7.86 21.08
N LYS A 90 -6.64 8.45 21.66
CA LYS A 90 -6.80 9.56 22.62
C LYS A 90 -7.25 10.80 21.85
N GLY A 91 -8.43 11.32 22.20
CA GLY A 91 -8.99 12.54 21.62
C GLY A 91 -8.13 13.74 21.99
N GLY A 92 -7.50 14.33 21.01
CA GLY A 92 -6.79 15.61 21.11
C GLY A 92 -7.46 16.66 20.25
N GLY A 93 -8.12 17.65 20.91
CA GLY A 93 -8.41 18.99 20.41
C GLY A 93 -9.21 19.12 19.09
N ARG A 94 -10.07 20.14 19.08
CA ARG A 94 -10.92 20.57 17.97
C ARG A 94 -10.17 20.58 16.63
N VAL A 95 -10.56 19.72 15.71
CA VAL A 95 -10.10 19.79 14.32
C VAL A 95 -11.11 20.62 13.51
N PHE A 96 -10.72 21.81 13.09
CA PHE A 96 -11.45 22.58 12.07
C PHE A 96 -11.37 21.80 10.75
N ARG A 97 -12.53 21.46 10.20
CA ARG A 97 -12.73 20.84 8.89
C ARG A 97 -12.24 21.77 7.78
N HIS A 98 -10.96 21.84 7.45
CA HIS A 98 -10.52 22.37 6.13
C HIS A 98 -9.02 22.21 5.82
N PHE A 99 -8.24 21.53 6.66
CA PHE A 99 -6.84 21.24 6.31
C PHE A 99 -6.45 19.89 6.88
N SER A 100 -6.31 18.91 6.02
CA SER A 100 -5.62 17.66 6.39
C SER A 100 -4.17 17.98 6.72
N PRO A 101 -3.66 17.67 7.92
CA PRO A 101 -2.25 17.90 8.23
C PRO A 101 -1.40 16.89 7.44
N PRO A 102 -0.35 17.33 6.73
CA PRO A 102 0.58 16.44 6.05
C PRO A 102 1.65 15.93 7.02
N SER A 103 1.25 15.17 8.03
CA SER A 103 2.25 14.64 8.97
C SER A 103 1.69 13.48 9.80
N ARG A 104 1.47 12.41 9.13
CA ARG A 104 1.67 11.07 9.65
C ARG A 104 2.80 10.49 8.82
N GLU A 105 3.68 9.69 9.43
CA GLU A 105 4.61 8.85 8.69
C GLU A 105 3.88 8.35 7.45
N ARG A 106 4.40 8.68 6.27
CA ARG A 106 3.78 8.28 5.01
C ARG A 106 3.69 6.77 5.04
N ASP A 107 2.50 6.26 5.32
CA ASP A 107 2.18 4.87 5.10
C ASP A 107 1.90 4.74 3.60
N PRO A 108 2.83 4.14 2.83
CA PRO A 108 2.67 4.03 1.38
C PRO A 108 1.37 3.34 0.98
N PHE A 109 0.88 2.42 1.83
CA PHE A 109 -0.39 1.74 1.61
C PHE A 109 -1.58 2.68 1.81
N ARG A 110 -1.53 3.55 2.81
CA ARG A 110 -2.58 4.54 3.08
C ARG A 110 -2.65 5.61 1.99
N ASP A 111 -1.50 6.11 1.55
CA ASP A 111 -1.40 7.09 0.47
C ASP A 111 -1.90 6.51 -0.87
N PHE A 112 -1.67 5.21 -1.11
CA PHE A 112 -2.08 4.51 -2.32
C PHE A 112 -3.58 4.19 -2.36
N PHE A 113 -4.16 3.73 -1.23
CA PHE A 113 -5.58 3.35 -1.17
C PHE A 113 -6.52 4.52 -0.93
N GLY A 114 -5.99 5.69 -0.57
CA GLY A 114 -6.73 6.91 -0.27
C GLY A 114 -7.36 6.90 1.13
N GLU A 115 -7.55 8.09 1.70
CA GLU A 115 -8.19 8.26 3.01
C GLU A 115 -9.62 7.72 3.02
N ASP A 116 -10.37 7.87 1.93
CA ASP A 116 -11.74 7.37 1.79
C ASP A 116 -11.85 5.85 1.95
N PHE A 117 -10.85 5.09 1.52
CA PHE A 117 -10.79 3.65 1.71
C PHE A 117 -10.60 3.32 3.18
N PHE A 118 -9.63 3.96 3.83
CA PHE A 118 -9.37 3.76 5.25
C PHE A 118 -10.52 4.27 6.13
N ASP A 119 -11.14 5.39 5.79
CA ASP A 119 -12.25 5.97 6.55
C ASP A 119 -13.53 5.12 6.44
N ARG A 120 -13.82 4.53 5.29
CA ARG A 120 -14.92 3.54 5.14
C ARG A 120 -14.68 2.26 5.92
N PHE A 121 -13.43 1.89 6.13
CA PHE A 121 -13.03 0.67 6.82
C PHE A 121 -12.88 0.85 8.32
N PHE A 122 -12.29 1.98 8.72
CA PHE A 122 -11.86 2.23 10.08
C PHE A 122 -12.70 3.33 10.77
N GLY A 123 -13.65 3.94 10.06
CA GLY A 123 -14.61 4.90 10.56
C GLY A 123 -14.08 6.34 10.68
N GLU A 124 -15.00 7.32 10.57
CA GLU A 124 -14.69 8.74 10.76
C GLU A 124 -14.27 9.03 12.21
N THR A 125 -13.27 9.89 12.39
CA THR A 125 -12.72 10.28 13.70
C THR A 125 -13.69 11.15 14.51
N PRO A 126 -14.24 10.71 15.65
CA PRO A 126 -15.01 11.54 16.56
C PRO A 126 -14.12 12.30 17.55
N GLN A 127 -14.67 13.36 18.14
CA GLN A 127 -13.99 14.34 19.02
C GLN A 127 -13.71 13.90 20.47
N ARG A 128 -13.79 12.61 20.79
CA ARG A 128 -13.54 12.08 22.14
C ARG A 128 -12.69 10.83 22.05
N ASP A 129 -12.04 10.45 23.14
CA ASP A 129 -11.38 9.15 23.26
C ASP A 129 -12.35 8.06 22.82
N TYR A 130 -12.05 7.35 21.74
CA TYR A 130 -12.90 6.31 21.23
C TYR A 130 -12.10 5.06 20.90
N VAL A 131 -12.82 3.95 20.97
CA VAL A 131 -12.29 2.64 20.66
C VAL A 131 -12.57 2.37 19.18
N GLN A 132 -11.55 2.45 18.37
CA GLN A 132 -11.62 2.05 16.99
C GLN A 132 -11.42 0.54 16.89
N ARG A 133 -12.35 -0.16 16.21
CA ARG A 133 -12.24 -1.58 15.91
C ARG A 133 -11.94 -1.74 14.44
N SER A 134 -10.92 -2.51 14.12
CA SER A 134 -10.60 -2.92 12.77
C SER A 134 -10.80 -4.42 12.62
N LEU A 135 -11.12 -4.84 11.40
CA LEU A 135 -11.37 -6.23 11.06
C LEU A 135 -10.54 -6.61 9.84
N GLY A 136 -9.89 -7.76 9.93
CA GLY A 136 -9.14 -8.37 8.85
C GLY A 136 -9.17 -9.89 8.96
N SER A 137 -8.38 -10.53 8.15
CA SER A 137 -8.21 -11.97 8.12
C SER A 137 -6.75 -12.37 8.34
N GLY A 138 -6.54 -13.62 8.60
CA GLY A 138 -5.24 -14.26 8.65
C GLY A 138 -5.38 -15.76 8.42
N PHE A 139 -4.28 -16.48 8.45
CA PHE A 139 -4.30 -17.94 8.37
C PHE A 139 -3.20 -18.55 9.22
N ILE A 140 -3.48 -19.73 9.75
CA ILE A 140 -2.61 -20.48 10.65
C ILE A 140 -1.56 -21.22 9.84
N ILE A 141 -0.28 -21.06 10.17
CA ILE A 141 0.86 -21.63 9.42
C ILE A 141 1.57 -22.76 10.15
N ASP A 142 1.29 -22.94 11.44
CA ASP A 142 1.81 -24.08 12.20
C ASP A 142 0.94 -24.42 13.42
N ARG A 143 1.20 -25.58 14.03
CA ARG A 143 0.47 -26.06 15.20
C ARG A 143 0.80 -25.30 16.49
N GLU A 144 1.86 -24.49 16.48
CA GLU A 144 2.23 -23.66 17.62
C GLU A 144 1.37 -22.39 17.73
N GLY A 145 0.47 -22.16 16.74
CA GLY A 145 -0.48 -21.06 16.72
C GLY A 145 0.06 -19.78 16.08
N TYR A 146 1.07 -19.88 15.24
CA TYR A 146 1.51 -18.74 14.42
C TYR A 146 0.55 -18.48 13.27
N ILE A 147 0.25 -17.21 13.05
CA ILE A 147 -0.72 -16.72 12.07
C ILE A 147 -0.06 -15.61 11.26
N ILE A 148 -0.18 -15.71 9.94
CA ILE A 148 0.20 -14.62 9.01
C ILE A 148 -1.01 -13.73 8.77
N THR A 149 -0.75 -12.43 8.71
CA THR A 149 -1.71 -11.40 8.31
C THR A 149 -0.97 -10.20 7.71
N ASN A 150 -1.68 -9.14 7.32
CA ASN A 150 -1.06 -7.89 6.93
C ASN A 150 -0.66 -7.03 8.14
N ASN A 151 0.40 -6.22 7.97
CA ASN A 151 0.81 -5.26 8.99
C ASN A 151 -0.27 -4.23 9.26
N HIS A 152 -0.91 -3.68 8.21
CA HIS A 152 -1.94 -2.66 8.35
C HIS A 152 -3.17 -3.16 9.14
N VAL A 153 -3.46 -4.47 9.16
CA VAL A 153 -4.55 -5.06 9.96
C VAL A 153 -4.31 -4.89 11.46
N ILE A 154 -3.05 -4.99 11.90
CA ILE A 154 -2.69 -4.97 13.33
C ILE A 154 -1.98 -3.69 13.77
N GLU A 155 -1.76 -2.74 12.86
CA GLU A 155 -0.98 -1.54 13.13
C GLU A 155 -1.63 -0.63 14.18
N GLY A 156 -0.85 -0.32 15.22
CA GLY A 156 -1.30 0.51 16.35
C GLY A 156 -2.40 -0.11 17.20
N ALA A 157 -2.67 -1.42 17.04
CA ALA A 157 -3.61 -2.14 17.91
C ALA A 157 -3.11 -2.18 19.35
N SER A 158 -3.99 -1.88 20.30
CA SER A 158 -3.76 -2.10 21.75
C SER A 158 -4.15 -3.52 22.18
N GLU A 159 -5.05 -4.16 21.44
CA GLU A 159 -5.51 -5.52 21.66
C GLU A 159 -5.80 -6.17 20.31
N ILE A 160 -5.38 -7.44 20.16
CA ILE A 160 -5.62 -8.25 18.96
C ILE A 160 -6.35 -9.52 19.40
N ARG A 161 -7.51 -9.77 18.82
CA ARG A 161 -8.30 -10.99 19.01
C ARG A 161 -8.41 -11.77 17.72
N VAL A 162 -8.17 -13.06 17.81
CA VAL A 162 -8.28 -14.01 16.71
C VAL A 162 -9.48 -14.93 16.98
N ARG A 163 -10.39 -15.00 16.01
CA ARG A 163 -11.55 -15.91 16.06
C ARG A 163 -11.38 -17.00 15.02
N LEU A 164 -11.39 -18.24 15.48
CA LEU A 164 -11.29 -19.42 14.62
C LEU A 164 -12.64 -19.72 13.91
N SER A 165 -12.61 -20.59 12.92
CA SER A 165 -13.80 -21.14 12.27
C SER A 165 -14.75 -21.88 13.22
N THR A 166 -14.25 -22.31 14.38
CA THR A 166 -15.01 -22.96 15.48
C THR A 166 -15.66 -21.96 16.42
N GLU A 167 -15.68 -20.66 16.08
CA GLU A 167 -16.19 -19.55 16.90
C GLU A 167 -15.38 -19.28 18.19
N LYS A 168 -14.31 -20.01 18.46
CA LYS A 168 -13.45 -19.76 19.61
C LYS A 168 -12.58 -18.54 19.37
N GLU A 169 -12.50 -17.70 20.39
CA GLU A 169 -11.68 -16.48 20.38
C GLU A 169 -10.44 -16.65 21.26
N PHE A 170 -9.34 -16.09 20.77
CA PHE A 170 -8.04 -16.07 21.45
C PHE A 170 -7.48 -14.66 21.39
N GLU A 171 -6.82 -14.26 22.47
CA GLU A 171 -5.93 -13.11 22.44
C GLU A 171 -4.65 -13.47 21.68
N ALA A 172 -4.16 -12.57 20.82
CA ALA A 172 -2.97 -12.78 20.05
C ALA A 172 -1.88 -11.78 20.41
N GLU A 173 -0.64 -12.28 20.44
CA GLU A 173 0.56 -11.48 20.66
C GLU A 173 1.24 -11.20 19.30
N VAL A 174 1.75 -9.99 19.10
CA VAL A 174 2.55 -9.66 17.90
C VAL A 174 3.94 -10.26 18.09
N VAL A 175 4.30 -11.20 17.23
CA VAL A 175 5.63 -11.81 17.18
C VAL A 175 6.62 -10.94 16.44
N GLY A 176 6.16 -10.35 15.33
CA GLY A 176 6.94 -9.44 14.52
C GLY A 176 6.13 -8.86 13.37
N ARG A 177 6.62 -7.76 12.82
CA ARG A 177 5.96 -7.08 11.71
C ARG A 177 6.97 -6.48 10.76
N ASP A 178 6.57 -6.34 9.51
CA ASP A 178 7.33 -5.70 8.45
C ASP A 178 6.43 -4.76 7.66
N GLN A 179 6.53 -3.48 7.95
CA GLN A 179 5.73 -2.45 7.32
C GLN A 179 6.05 -2.30 5.83
N LYS A 180 7.30 -2.56 5.43
CA LYS A 180 7.75 -2.37 4.03
C LYS A 180 7.15 -3.38 3.05
N THR A 181 6.75 -4.55 3.53
CA THR A 181 6.06 -5.58 2.73
C THR A 181 4.62 -5.80 3.18
N ASP A 182 4.14 -5.01 4.15
CA ASP A 182 2.81 -5.14 4.74
C ASP A 182 2.51 -6.54 5.31
N LEU A 183 3.52 -7.17 5.93
CA LEU A 183 3.38 -8.49 6.56
C LEU A 183 3.51 -8.41 8.07
N ALA A 184 2.72 -9.24 8.77
CA ALA A 184 2.81 -9.41 10.20
C ALA A 184 2.66 -10.89 10.59
N LEU A 185 3.36 -11.26 11.64
CA LEU A 185 3.28 -12.56 12.29
C LEU A 185 2.74 -12.36 13.70
N ILE A 186 1.60 -12.96 13.99
CA ILE A 186 1.00 -12.97 15.33
C ILE A 186 0.94 -14.39 15.85
N LYS A 187 0.75 -14.55 17.16
CA LYS A 187 0.68 -15.87 17.82
C LYS A 187 -0.48 -15.93 18.78
N ILE A 188 -1.25 -17.01 18.71
CA ILE A 188 -2.25 -17.40 19.73
C ILE A 188 -1.72 -18.52 20.59
N LYS A 189 -2.19 -18.60 21.83
CA LYS A 189 -1.94 -19.73 22.73
C LYS A 189 -3.15 -20.66 22.70
N SER A 190 -3.02 -21.80 22.03
CA SER A 190 -4.05 -22.81 21.94
C SER A 190 -3.52 -24.15 22.44
N PHE A 191 -4.35 -24.89 23.21
CA PHE A 191 -4.09 -26.26 23.62
C PHE A 191 -4.76 -27.29 22.69
N GLN A 192 -5.32 -26.84 21.58
CA GLN A 192 -6.03 -27.67 20.61
C GLN A 192 -5.16 -27.92 19.37
N ASP A 193 -5.46 -29.00 18.66
CA ASP A 193 -4.90 -29.22 17.34
C ASP A 193 -5.49 -28.16 16.38
N LEU A 194 -4.65 -27.27 15.87
CA LEU A 194 -5.03 -26.17 15.01
C LEU A 194 -4.97 -26.60 13.56
N PRO A 195 -5.97 -26.24 12.74
CA PRO A 195 -5.90 -26.46 11.29
C PRO A 195 -4.83 -25.56 10.68
N VAL A 196 -3.85 -26.16 10.03
CA VAL A 196 -2.69 -25.47 9.43
C VAL A 196 -2.86 -25.41 7.92
N GLU A 197 -2.63 -24.24 7.33
CA GLU A 197 -2.64 -24.07 5.88
C GLU A 197 -1.30 -24.40 5.27
N GLU A 198 -1.34 -25.10 4.15
CA GLU A 198 -0.15 -25.47 3.39
C GLU A 198 0.33 -24.28 2.54
N LEU A 199 1.63 -23.92 2.68
CA LEU A 199 2.22 -22.87 1.88
C LEU A 199 2.70 -23.43 0.54
N GLY A 200 2.17 -22.93 -0.56
CA GLY A 200 2.55 -23.25 -1.93
C GLY A 200 3.80 -22.49 -2.40
N ASP A 201 4.03 -22.48 -3.69
CA ASP A 201 5.14 -21.80 -4.36
C ASP A 201 4.61 -20.77 -5.35
N SER A 202 4.71 -19.46 -4.99
CA SER A 202 4.19 -18.37 -5.83
C SER A 202 4.99 -18.15 -7.12
N ASP A 203 6.24 -18.65 -7.20
CA ASP A 203 7.03 -18.50 -8.43
C ASP A 203 6.54 -19.43 -9.53
N ARG A 204 5.97 -20.58 -9.13
CA ARG A 204 5.42 -21.59 -10.04
C ARG A 204 4.02 -21.28 -10.56
N VAL A 205 3.32 -20.37 -9.88
CA VAL A 205 1.97 -19.95 -10.31
C VAL A 205 2.03 -19.24 -11.66
N GLU A 206 1.13 -19.60 -12.56
CA GLU A 206 1.10 -19.04 -13.91
C GLU A 206 -0.11 -18.12 -14.13
N ILE A 207 0.03 -17.16 -15.06
CA ILE A 207 -1.07 -16.28 -15.46
C ILE A 207 -2.16 -17.12 -16.12
N GLY A 208 -3.40 -16.94 -15.67
CA GLY A 208 -4.56 -17.73 -16.11
C GLY A 208 -4.94 -18.86 -15.16
N GLU A 209 -4.09 -19.23 -14.18
CA GLU A 209 -4.46 -20.22 -13.18
C GLU A 209 -5.59 -19.74 -12.27
N TRP A 210 -6.50 -20.64 -11.93
CA TRP A 210 -7.55 -20.40 -10.97
C TRP A 210 -7.01 -20.18 -9.57
N VAL A 211 -7.52 -19.16 -8.90
CA VAL A 211 -7.21 -18.87 -7.50
C VAL A 211 -8.49 -18.58 -6.72
N MET A 212 -8.43 -18.85 -5.42
CA MET A 212 -9.53 -18.63 -4.49
C MET A 212 -9.05 -17.78 -3.32
N ALA A 213 -9.62 -16.60 -3.14
CA ALA A 213 -9.38 -15.75 -1.98
C ALA A 213 -10.42 -16.07 -0.89
N ILE A 214 -9.94 -16.27 0.33
CA ILE A 214 -10.78 -16.47 1.50
C ILE A 214 -10.47 -15.43 2.55
N GLY A 215 -11.53 -14.91 3.16
CA GLY A 215 -11.44 -14.06 4.34
C GLY A 215 -12.59 -14.34 5.31
N ASN A 216 -12.50 -13.73 6.47
CA ASN A 216 -13.56 -13.82 7.48
C ASN A 216 -13.88 -12.40 8.01
N PRO A 217 -14.48 -11.53 7.16
CA PRO A 217 -14.56 -10.09 7.39
C PRO A 217 -15.30 -9.67 8.67
N PHE A 218 -16.24 -10.45 9.15
CA PHE A 218 -17.05 -10.05 10.32
C PHE A 218 -17.05 -11.10 11.43
N GLY A 219 -16.23 -12.15 11.28
CA GLY A 219 -16.22 -13.28 12.20
C GLY A 219 -17.53 -14.08 12.22
N LEU A 220 -18.50 -13.75 11.34
CA LEU A 220 -19.80 -14.41 11.25
C LEU A 220 -19.77 -15.58 10.28
N SER A 221 -19.05 -15.42 9.15
CA SER A 221 -18.87 -16.46 8.15
C SER A 221 -17.72 -16.12 7.21
N HIS A 222 -17.05 -17.14 6.68
CA HIS A 222 -16.02 -16.96 5.67
C HIS A 222 -16.64 -16.46 4.36
N THR A 223 -16.02 -15.45 3.76
CA THR A 223 -16.29 -15.02 2.41
C THR A 223 -15.29 -15.68 1.47
N VAL A 224 -15.80 -16.29 0.42
CA VAL A 224 -15.02 -16.97 -0.60
C VAL A 224 -15.24 -16.26 -1.92
N THR A 225 -14.17 -15.84 -2.57
CA THR A 225 -14.21 -15.29 -3.93
C THR A 225 -13.23 -16.07 -4.81
N VAL A 226 -13.53 -16.15 -6.11
CA VAL A 226 -12.79 -16.94 -7.07
C VAL A 226 -12.48 -16.08 -8.29
N GLY A 227 -11.32 -16.30 -8.85
CA GLY A 227 -10.85 -15.65 -10.06
C GLY A 227 -9.60 -16.34 -10.60
N ILE A 228 -8.84 -15.64 -11.40
CA ILE A 228 -7.60 -16.12 -11.96
C ILE A 228 -6.43 -15.23 -11.59
N VAL A 229 -5.22 -15.72 -11.75
CA VAL A 229 -4.02 -14.89 -11.75
C VAL A 229 -4.02 -14.07 -13.03
N SER A 230 -4.27 -12.77 -12.92
CA SER A 230 -4.34 -11.85 -14.06
C SER A 230 -2.96 -11.36 -14.51
N ALA A 231 -2.02 -11.22 -13.54
CA ALA A 231 -0.63 -10.85 -13.80
C ALA A 231 0.25 -11.16 -12.58
N LYS A 232 1.57 -11.13 -12.78
CA LYS A 232 2.59 -11.26 -11.72
C LYS A 232 3.57 -10.09 -11.79
N GLY A 233 4.30 -9.84 -10.70
CA GLY A 233 5.34 -8.80 -10.68
C GLY A 233 4.78 -7.37 -10.71
N ARG A 234 3.54 -7.16 -10.24
CA ARG A 234 2.93 -5.84 -10.30
C ARG A 234 3.54 -4.89 -9.29
N VAL A 235 3.94 -3.72 -9.79
CA VAL A 235 4.40 -2.57 -9.01
C VAL A 235 3.26 -1.56 -9.01
N ILE A 236 2.72 -1.29 -7.84
CA ILE A 236 1.56 -0.39 -7.68
C ILE A 236 1.91 0.91 -6.96
N GLY A 237 3.18 1.06 -6.54
CA GLY A 237 3.68 2.26 -5.86
C GLY A 237 3.41 2.27 -4.36
N SER A 238 3.05 1.12 -3.78
CA SER A 238 2.83 0.98 -2.33
C SER A 238 4.13 0.87 -1.54
N GLY A 239 5.24 0.49 -2.18
CA GLY A 239 6.54 0.39 -1.52
C GLY A 239 7.68 0.01 -2.46
N PRO A 240 8.92 0.06 -1.95
CA PRO A 240 10.10 -0.26 -2.76
C PRO A 240 10.23 -1.75 -3.10
N TYR A 241 9.43 -2.60 -2.47
CA TYR A 241 9.45 -4.06 -2.62
C TYR A 241 8.20 -4.60 -3.29
N ASP A 242 7.46 -3.74 -3.98
CA ASP A 242 6.26 -4.15 -4.73
C ASP A 242 6.56 -5.28 -5.70
N ASP A 243 5.80 -6.38 -5.58
CA ASP A 243 5.90 -7.57 -6.41
C ASP A 243 4.60 -8.38 -6.31
N PHE A 244 3.47 -7.75 -6.64
CA PHE A 244 2.18 -8.35 -6.35
C PHE A 244 1.73 -9.35 -7.41
N ILE A 245 1.01 -10.37 -6.96
CA ILE A 245 0.13 -11.17 -7.81
C ILE A 245 -1.16 -10.36 -8.00
N GLN A 246 -1.53 -10.09 -9.25
CA GLN A 246 -2.81 -9.49 -9.60
C GLN A 246 -3.84 -10.59 -9.85
N THR A 247 -5.04 -10.42 -9.33
CA THR A 247 -6.18 -11.34 -9.54
C THR A 247 -7.48 -10.57 -9.73
N ASP A 248 -8.42 -11.16 -10.44
CA ASP A 248 -9.80 -10.70 -10.54
C ASP A 248 -10.74 -11.37 -9.52
N ALA A 249 -10.22 -12.29 -8.71
CA ALA A 249 -10.91 -12.70 -7.48
C ALA A 249 -11.19 -11.46 -6.64
N SER A 250 -12.46 -11.24 -6.27
CA SER A 250 -12.86 -10.02 -5.57
C SER A 250 -12.17 -9.92 -4.20
N ILE A 251 -11.24 -8.98 -4.08
CA ILE A 251 -10.64 -8.59 -2.81
C ILE A 251 -11.48 -7.45 -2.25
N ASN A 252 -11.98 -7.61 -1.05
CA ASN A 252 -12.84 -6.65 -0.38
C ASN A 252 -12.37 -6.46 1.05
N PRO A 253 -12.85 -5.38 1.70
CA PRO A 253 -12.65 -5.18 3.11
C PRO A 253 -12.96 -6.42 3.93
N GLY A 254 -11.97 -6.89 4.70
CA GLY A 254 -12.05 -8.03 5.58
C GLY A 254 -11.44 -9.32 5.05
N ASN A 255 -11.12 -9.48 3.75
CA ASN A 255 -10.26 -10.56 3.32
C ASN A 255 -8.75 -10.18 3.22
N SER A 256 -8.41 -8.91 3.50
CA SER A 256 -7.03 -8.48 3.69
C SER A 256 -6.35 -9.26 4.82
N GLY A 257 -5.13 -9.74 4.57
CA GLY A 257 -4.38 -10.64 5.44
C GLY A 257 -4.75 -12.12 5.32
N GLY A 258 -5.89 -12.41 4.68
CA GLY A 258 -6.30 -13.79 4.38
C GLY A 258 -5.54 -14.39 3.19
N PRO A 259 -5.62 -15.72 3.02
CA PRO A 259 -4.87 -16.44 1.98
C PRO A 259 -5.52 -16.33 0.60
N LEU A 260 -4.66 -16.36 -0.42
CA LEU A 260 -5.01 -16.66 -1.81
C LEU A 260 -4.53 -18.09 -2.10
N PHE A 261 -5.46 -18.99 -2.38
CA PHE A 261 -5.20 -20.40 -2.62
C PHE A 261 -5.14 -20.72 -4.12
N ASN A 262 -4.29 -21.66 -4.49
CA ASN A 262 -4.38 -22.35 -5.78
C ASN A 262 -5.40 -23.49 -5.72
N MET A 263 -5.59 -24.22 -6.82
CA MET A 263 -6.54 -25.32 -6.89
C MET A 263 -6.13 -26.57 -6.12
N ASN A 264 -4.86 -26.67 -5.71
CA ASN A 264 -4.38 -27.73 -4.81
C ASN A 264 -4.71 -27.44 -3.32
N GLY A 265 -5.14 -26.21 -2.99
CA GLY A 265 -5.40 -25.77 -1.63
C GLY A 265 -4.15 -25.30 -0.92
N GLU A 266 -3.13 -24.93 -1.67
CA GLU A 266 -1.91 -24.34 -1.15
C GLU A 266 -2.01 -22.81 -1.21
N VAL A 267 -1.54 -22.13 -0.17
CA VAL A 267 -1.49 -20.67 -0.15
C VAL A 267 -0.39 -20.19 -1.09
N VAL A 268 -0.75 -19.44 -2.12
CA VAL A 268 0.17 -18.86 -3.10
C VAL A 268 0.33 -17.34 -2.94
N GLY A 269 -0.54 -16.72 -2.15
CA GLY A 269 -0.46 -15.28 -1.86
C GLY A 269 -1.23 -14.89 -0.61
N ILE A 270 -1.00 -13.65 -0.17
CA ILE A 270 -1.69 -13.03 0.97
C ILE A 270 -2.45 -11.84 0.42
N ASN A 271 -3.79 -11.89 0.50
CA ASN A 271 -4.66 -10.82 0.01
C ASN A 271 -4.32 -9.52 0.75
N THR A 272 -4.10 -8.42 0.03
CA THR A 272 -3.71 -7.18 0.71
C THR A 272 -4.49 -5.97 0.25
N ALA A 273 -4.74 -5.83 -1.06
CA ALA A 273 -5.11 -4.53 -1.58
C ALA A 273 -6.02 -4.60 -2.81
N ILE A 274 -6.78 -3.51 -3.02
CA ILE A 274 -7.53 -3.24 -4.24
C ILE A 274 -7.16 -1.86 -4.78
N VAL A 275 -7.22 -1.68 -6.09
CA VAL A 275 -7.22 -0.34 -6.70
C VAL A 275 -8.63 0.23 -6.58
N ALA A 276 -8.81 1.27 -5.79
CA ALA A 276 -10.12 1.90 -5.55
C ALA A 276 -10.81 2.38 -6.86
N ALA A 277 -10.04 2.66 -7.91
CA ALA A 277 -10.52 3.13 -9.21
C ALA A 277 -10.89 2.00 -10.20
N GLY A 278 -10.66 0.70 -9.87
CA GLY A 278 -10.89 -0.43 -10.79
C GLY A 278 -11.63 -1.57 -10.13
N GLN A 279 -12.82 -1.93 -10.64
CA GLN A 279 -13.51 -3.16 -10.22
C GLN A 279 -12.79 -4.38 -10.81
N GLY A 280 -12.64 -5.45 -10.03
CA GLY A 280 -12.02 -6.70 -10.49
C GLY A 280 -10.49 -6.64 -10.57
N ILE A 281 -9.84 -5.73 -9.82
CA ILE A 281 -8.38 -5.66 -9.71
C ILE A 281 -8.01 -5.80 -8.24
N GLY A 282 -7.65 -7.02 -7.85
CA GLY A 282 -7.13 -7.37 -6.54
C GLY A 282 -5.64 -7.65 -6.59
N PHE A 283 -4.96 -7.46 -5.45
CA PHE A 283 -3.53 -7.72 -5.30
C PHE A 283 -3.27 -8.61 -4.08
N ALA A 284 -2.34 -9.53 -4.24
CA ALA A 284 -1.86 -10.39 -3.17
C ALA A 284 -0.33 -10.36 -3.12
N ILE A 285 0.22 -10.35 -1.92
CA ILE A 285 1.66 -10.50 -1.68
C ILE A 285 2.02 -11.95 -1.96
N PRO A 286 3.03 -12.24 -2.80
CA PRO A 286 3.47 -13.61 -3.08
C PRO A 286 3.88 -14.35 -1.81
N ILE A 287 3.48 -15.62 -1.67
CA ILE A 287 3.78 -16.39 -0.45
C ILE A 287 5.29 -16.60 -0.25
N ASN A 288 6.08 -16.67 -1.34
CA ASN A 288 7.53 -16.81 -1.24
C ASN A 288 8.17 -15.62 -0.54
N ALA A 289 7.66 -14.39 -0.73
CA ALA A 289 8.11 -13.21 0.04
C ALA A 289 7.87 -13.41 1.55
N ALA A 290 6.71 -13.94 1.94
CA ALA A 290 6.42 -14.26 3.34
C ALA A 290 7.35 -15.36 3.88
N ARG A 291 7.64 -16.40 3.09
CA ARG A 291 8.58 -17.49 3.48
C ARG A 291 9.97 -16.99 3.85
N GLU A 292 10.48 -15.99 3.16
CA GLU A 292 11.78 -15.36 3.46
C GLU A 292 11.74 -14.52 4.75
N ILE A 293 10.61 -13.92 5.03
CA ILE A 293 10.42 -12.96 6.13
C ILE A 293 10.07 -13.64 7.46
N ILE A 294 9.18 -14.65 7.45
CA ILE A 294 8.67 -15.32 8.64
C ILE A 294 9.77 -15.79 9.60
N PRO A 295 10.86 -16.44 9.17
CA PRO A 295 11.92 -16.87 10.09
C PRO A 295 12.61 -15.72 10.80
N GLN A 296 12.72 -14.56 10.15
CA GLN A 296 13.28 -13.36 10.74
C GLN A 296 12.33 -12.75 11.76
N LEU A 297 11.02 -12.66 11.43
CA LEU A 297 9.99 -12.21 12.36
C LEU A 297 9.91 -13.11 13.60
N LYS A 298 9.95 -14.45 13.44
CA LYS A 298 10.00 -15.40 14.57
C LYS A 298 11.21 -15.18 15.46
N LYS A 299 12.39 -14.92 14.88
CA LYS A 299 13.65 -14.86 15.63
C LYS A 299 13.96 -13.48 16.21
N LYS A 300 13.65 -12.41 15.48
CA LYS A 300 14.10 -11.04 15.78
C LYS A 300 12.96 -10.04 15.95
N GLY A 301 11.72 -10.41 15.64
CA GLY A 301 10.56 -9.50 15.62
C GLY A 301 10.57 -8.48 14.47
N LYS A 302 11.63 -8.44 13.70
CA LYS A 302 11.83 -7.50 12.57
C LYS A 302 12.64 -8.14 11.45
N VAL A 303 12.55 -7.55 10.26
CA VAL A 303 13.29 -7.97 9.06
C VAL A 303 14.57 -7.16 8.93
N THR A 304 15.70 -7.85 8.79
CA THR A 304 16.98 -7.24 8.44
C THR A 304 17.21 -7.39 6.94
N ARG A 305 17.45 -6.29 6.24
CA ARG A 305 17.64 -6.27 4.78
C ARG A 305 19.04 -5.84 4.41
N GLY A 306 19.54 -6.39 3.31
CA GLY A 306 20.71 -5.86 2.66
C GLY A 306 20.46 -4.47 2.06
N GLY A 307 21.50 -3.66 2.05
CA GLY A 307 21.50 -2.34 1.45
C GLY A 307 22.84 -2.01 0.83
N ILE A 308 22.85 -1.33 -0.31
CA ILE A 308 24.08 -0.85 -0.95
C ILE A 308 24.22 0.67 -0.89
N GLY A 309 23.15 1.39 -0.56
CA GLY A 309 23.16 2.84 -0.37
C GLY A 309 23.18 3.64 -1.68
N VAL A 310 22.27 3.32 -2.58
CA VAL A 310 21.99 4.08 -3.80
C VAL A 310 20.54 4.53 -3.84
N TYR A 311 20.30 5.70 -4.39
CA TYR A 311 18.99 6.12 -4.86
C TYR A 311 18.90 5.81 -6.34
N VAL A 312 17.89 5.05 -6.74
CA VAL A 312 17.71 4.65 -8.14
C VAL A 312 16.42 5.22 -8.70
N GLN A 313 16.43 5.45 -10.01
CA GLN A 313 15.25 5.86 -10.76
C GLN A 313 15.09 5.05 -12.03
N LYS A 314 13.86 5.02 -12.55
CA LYS A 314 13.53 4.32 -13.78
C LYS A 314 14.27 4.94 -14.96
N LEU A 315 14.91 4.10 -15.76
CA LEU A 315 15.55 4.50 -16.99
C LEU A 315 14.53 4.59 -18.11
N THR A 316 14.02 5.81 -18.38
CA THR A 316 13.11 6.04 -19.51
C THR A 316 13.86 5.97 -20.83
N PRO A 317 13.16 5.75 -21.99
CA PRO A 317 13.82 5.75 -23.31
C PRO A 317 14.62 7.01 -23.60
N ASP A 318 14.11 8.18 -23.22
CA ASP A 318 14.81 9.45 -23.41
C ASP A 318 16.05 9.57 -22.53
N LEU A 319 15.97 9.11 -21.27
CA LEU A 319 17.13 9.03 -20.39
C LEU A 319 18.16 8.05 -20.93
N ALA A 320 17.76 6.84 -21.37
CA ALA A 320 18.66 5.87 -21.96
C ALA A 320 19.42 6.48 -23.13
N LYS A 321 18.72 7.12 -24.06
CA LYS A 321 19.32 7.82 -25.21
C LYS A 321 20.29 8.93 -24.79
N SER A 322 19.95 9.70 -23.73
CA SER A 322 20.83 10.78 -23.22
C SER A 322 22.12 10.25 -22.57
N PHE A 323 22.10 9.03 -22.05
CA PHE A 323 23.25 8.31 -21.54
C PHE A 323 23.97 7.43 -22.58
N GLY A 324 23.58 7.51 -23.86
CA GLY A 324 24.17 6.75 -24.96
C GLY A 324 23.85 5.26 -24.93
N LEU A 325 22.73 4.87 -24.32
CA LEU A 325 22.29 3.49 -24.18
C LEU A 325 21.22 3.15 -25.23
N GLU A 326 21.34 1.96 -25.82
CA GLU A 326 20.38 1.46 -26.81
C GLU A 326 19.08 0.93 -26.20
N LYS A 327 19.14 0.50 -24.93
CA LYS A 327 18.00 -0.14 -24.22
C LYS A 327 17.72 0.56 -22.91
N SER A 328 16.45 0.67 -22.56
CA SER A 328 15.99 1.25 -21.27
C SER A 328 15.91 0.18 -20.17
N LYS A 329 16.97 -0.64 -20.04
CA LYS A 329 17.06 -1.71 -19.04
C LYS A 329 17.97 -1.32 -17.90
N GLY A 330 17.63 -1.75 -16.67
CA GLY A 330 18.41 -1.53 -15.47
C GLY A 330 17.91 -0.41 -14.58
N ALA A 331 18.66 -0.15 -13.52
CA ALA A 331 18.38 0.87 -12.51
C ALA A 331 19.39 2.02 -12.62
N LEU A 332 18.92 3.23 -13.00
CA LEU A 332 19.75 4.41 -13.08
C LEU A 332 20.04 4.95 -11.67
N VAL A 333 21.31 5.09 -11.33
CA VAL A 333 21.76 5.66 -10.04
C VAL A 333 21.59 7.18 -10.09
N ALA A 334 20.59 7.68 -9.37
CA ALA A 334 20.32 9.10 -9.22
C ALA A 334 21.22 9.75 -8.18
N ASP A 335 21.55 9.00 -7.11
CA ASP A 335 22.49 9.43 -6.08
C ASP A 335 23.12 8.25 -5.34
N VAL A 336 24.23 8.51 -4.61
CA VAL A 336 24.96 7.54 -3.79
C VAL A 336 25.09 8.08 -2.38
N ILE A 337 24.73 7.28 -1.39
CA ILE A 337 24.80 7.68 0.02
C ILE A 337 26.26 7.66 0.47
N PRO A 338 26.77 8.76 1.06
CA PRO A 338 28.15 8.81 1.58
C PRO A 338 28.41 7.73 2.64
N GLY A 339 29.61 7.10 2.59
CA GLY A 339 29.99 6.00 3.48
C GLY A 339 29.31 4.67 3.21
N SER A 340 28.52 4.57 2.14
CA SER A 340 27.78 3.36 1.79
C SER A 340 28.65 2.30 1.08
N ALA A 341 28.11 1.09 0.94
CA ALA A 341 28.70 0.02 0.16
C ALA A 341 28.88 0.39 -1.32
N ALA A 342 27.95 1.17 -1.87
CA ALA A 342 27.99 1.65 -3.23
C ALA A 342 29.15 2.63 -3.45
N GLU A 343 29.30 3.63 -2.56
CA GLU A 343 30.42 4.58 -2.64
C GLU A 343 31.76 3.87 -2.52
N THR A 344 31.90 3.00 -1.48
CA THR A 344 33.14 2.25 -1.24
C THR A 344 33.48 1.31 -2.41
N GLY A 345 32.46 0.70 -3.04
CA GLY A 345 32.60 -0.15 -4.21
C GLY A 345 32.78 0.60 -5.53
N GLY A 346 32.72 1.93 -5.51
CA GLY A 346 33.00 2.79 -6.65
C GLY A 346 31.81 3.03 -7.59
N ILE A 347 30.58 2.78 -7.15
CA ILE A 347 29.36 3.22 -7.86
C ILE A 347 29.27 4.73 -7.81
N ARG A 348 28.81 5.35 -8.89
CA ARG A 348 28.68 6.80 -9.04
C ARG A 348 27.32 7.19 -9.56
N ARG A 349 26.93 8.42 -9.32
CA ARG A 349 25.75 9.03 -9.97
C ARG A 349 25.88 8.94 -11.49
N GLY A 350 24.81 8.54 -12.17
CA GLY A 350 24.77 8.33 -13.63
C GLY A 350 25.13 6.92 -14.07
N ASP A 351 25.60 6.03 -13.19
CA ASP A 351 25.73 4.60 -13.50
C ASP A 351 24.36 3.97 -13.70
N VAL A 352 24.27 3.02 -14.63
CA VAL A 352 23.09 2.17 -14.76
C VAL A 352 23.43 0.75 -14.32
N ILE A 353 22.83 0.28 -13.23
CA ILE A 353 23.05 -1.07 -12.72
C ILE A 353 22.18 -2.02 -13.54
N VAL A 354 22.83 -2.91 -14.29
CA VAL A 354 22.17 -3.85 -15.21
C VAL A 354 22.30 -5.31 -14.75
N LYS A 355 23.14 -5.56 -13.74
CA LYS A 355 23.34 -6.90 -13.17
C LYS A 355 23.69 -6.80 -11.69
N PHE A 356 23.16 -7.70 -10.87
CA PHE A 356 23.46 -7.78 -9.45
C PHE A 356 23.52 -9.23 -9.00
N ASP A 357 24.66 -9.63 -8.36
CA ASP A 357 24.90 -11.00 -7.87
C ASP A 357 24.61 -12.09 -8.91
N GLY A 358 25.08 -11.86 -10.17
CA GLY A 358 24.90 -12.80 -11.28
C GLY A 358 23.54 -12.74 -11.99
N LYS A 359 22.55 -12.02 -11.49
CA LYS A 359 21.21 -11.88 -12.08
C LYS A 359 21.10 -10.58 -12.85
N ASP A 360 20.50 -10.63 -14.02
CA ASP A 360 20.25 -9.44 -14.83
C ASP A 360 19.12 -8.59 -14.20
N ILE A 361 19.17 -7.28 -14.43
CA ILE A 361 18.16 -6.30 -13.98
C ILE A 361 17.56 -5.68 -15.23
N ASP A 362 16.31 -6.02 -15.49
CA ASP A 362 15.55 -5.46 -16.59
C ASP A 362 14.78 -4.19 -16.17
N GLU A 363 14.14 -4.25 -15.00
CA GLU A 363 13.37 -3.13 -14.44
C GLU A 363 14.00 -2.60 -13.15
N MET A 364 13.89 -1.30 -12.91
CA MET A 364 14.49 -0.61 -11.76
C MET A 364 14.09 -1.22 -10.41
N ASN A 365 12.82 -1.62 -10.27
CA ASN A 365 12.25 -2.18 -9.03
C ASN A 365 12.80 -3.56 -8.65
N GLU A 366 13.50 -4.25 -9.56
CA GLU A 366 14.14 -5.54 -9.26
C GLU A 366 15.36 -5.37 -8.36
N LEU A 367 16.14 -4.29 -8.56
CA LEU A 367 17.35 -4.04 -7.79
C LEU A 367 17.10 -3.91 -6.28
N PRO A 368 16.14 -3.10 -5.79
CA PRO A 368 15.86 -3.03 -4.35
C PRO A 368 15.52 -4.38 -3.74
N ARG A 369 14.75 -5.22 -4.44
CA ARG A 369 14.36 -6.57 -3.97
C ARG A 369 15.56 -7.50 -3.90
N MET A 370 16.37 -7.55 -4.96
CA MET A 370 17.59 -8.38 -5.01
C MET A 370 18.58 -8.00 -3.89
N VAL A 371 18.81 -6.70 -3.71
CA VAL A 371 19.69 -6.19 -2.66
C VAL A 371 19.14 -6.51 -1.27
N ALA A 372 17.84 -6.31 -1.04
CA ALA A 372 17.20 -6.59 0.24
C ALA A 372 17.24 -8.07 0.64
N ALA A 373 17.11 -8.98 -0.33
CA ALA A 373 17.20 -10.44 -0.13
C ALA A 373 18.66 -10.92 0.09
N THR A 374 19.65 -10.09 -0.24
CA THR A 374 21.05 -10.47 -0.10
C THR A 374 21.53 -10.36 1.36
N PRO A 375 22.15 -11.40 1.94
CA PRO A 375 22.65 -11.35 3.30
C PRO A 375 23.63 -10.19 3.54
N VAL A 376 23.47 -9.52 4.68
CA VAL A 376 24.40 -8.47 5.12
C VAL A 376 25.80 -9.05 5.27
N GLY A 377 26.79 -8.35 4.74
CA GLY A 377 28.21 -8.76 4.73
C GLY A 377 28.61 -9.59 3.53
N LYS A 378 27.67 -10.07 2.69
CA LYS A 378 28.00 -10.79 1.45
C LYS A 378 28.69 -9.85 0.46
N GLU A 379 29.77 -10.35 -0.15
CA GLU A 379 30.37 -9.70 -1.31
C GLU A 379 29.66 -10.17 -2.58
N VAL A 380 29.28 -9.20 -3.41
CA VAL A 380 28.54 -9.42 -4.67
C VAL A 380 29.17 -8.64 -5.81
N GLU A 381 28.95 -9.09 -7.02
CA GLU A 381 29.33 -8.35 -8.22
C GLU A 381 28.13 -7.57 -8.76
N ALA A 382 28.35 -6.28 -9.02
CA ALA A 382 27.40 -5.41 -9.70
C ALA A 382 27.93 -5.08 -11.11
N GLY A 383 27.18 -5.50 -12.13
CA GLY A 383 27.43 -5.09 -13.51
C GLY A 383 26.77 -3.73 -13.73
N ILE A 384 27.55 -2.74 -14.15
CA ILE A 384 27.09 -1.38 -14.42
C ILE A 384 27.42 -0.95 -15.84
N LEU A 385 26.69 0.01 -16.33
CA LEU A 385 27.04 0.79 -17.51
C LEU A 385 27.39 2.21 -17.06
N ARG A 386 28.63 2.64 -17.32
CA ARG A 386 29.12 3.99 -17.04
C ARG A 386 29.50 4.64 -18.36
N GLU A 387 28.84 5.74 -18.72
CA GLU A 387 29.04 6.40 -20.00
C GLU A 387 28.94 5.41 -21.19
N GLY A 388 27.96 4.49 -21.13
CA GLY A 388 27.76 3.45 -22.13
C GLY A 388 28.75 2.27 -22.10
N LYS A 389 29.77 2.29 -21.26
CA LYS A 389 30.79 1.24 -21.15
C LYS A 389 30.46 0.26 -20.02
N PRO A 390 30.45 -1.07 -20.28
CA PRO A 390 30.20 -2.07 -19.25
C PRO A 390 31.39 -2.16 -18.28
N MET A 391 31.08 -2.23 -16.97
CA MET A 391 32.03 -2.42 -15.90
C MET A 391 31.44 -3.37 -14.86
N THR A 392 32.31 -4.10 -14.15
CA THR A 392 31.90 -4.93 -13.00
C THR A 392 32.58 -4.37 -11.75
N LEU A 393 31.78 -4.11 -10.72
CA LEU A 393 32.24 -3.62 -9.42
C LEU A 393 31.93 -4.64 -8.34
N LYS A 394 32.81 -4.75 -7.34
CA LYS A 394 32.58 -5.60 -6.16
C LYS A 394 32.03 -4.75 -5.03
N LEU A 395 30.94 -5.19 -4.44
CA LEU A 395 30.24 -4.51 -3.36
C LEU A 395 30.13 -5.44 -2.17
N LYS A 396 30.35 -4.95 -0.96
CA LYS A 396 30.01 -5.65 0.27
C LYS A 396 28.68 -5.13 0.78
N VAL A 397 27.63 -5.94 0.68
CA VAL A 397 26.26 -5.54 1.07
C VAL A 397 26.24 -5.16 2.55
N GLY A 398 25.84 -3.92 2.84
CA GLY A 398 25.62 -3.42 4.20
C GLY A 398 24.24 -3.79 4.73
N GLU A 399 23.98 -3.52 6.00
CA GLU A 399 22.60 -3.52 6.51
C GLU A 399 21.89 -2.27 5.97
N LEU A 400 20.73 -2.47 5.36
CA LEU A 400 19.84 -1.34 5.07
C LEU A 400 19.38 -0.82 6.43
N LYS A 401 20.07 0.20 6.90
CA LYS A 401 19.54 0.98 8.00
C LYS A 401 18.21 1.48 7.50
N ASP A 402 17.13 1.12 8.20
CA ASP A 402 15.89 1.87 7.99
C ASP A 402 16.33 3.30 7.93
N GLU A 403 16.04 4.02 6.82
CA GLU A 403 16.26 5.46 6.81
C GLU A 403 15.72 5.86 8.14
N ALA A 404 16.65 6.19 9.04
CA ALA A 404 16.28 6.51 10.38
C ALA A 404 15.24 7.55 10.12
N ALA A 405 13.97 7.20 10.37
CA ALA A 405 12.92 8.17 10.47
C ALA A 405 13.62 9.33 11.09
N ALA A 406 13.88 10.36 10.31
CA ALA A 406 14.97 11.35 10.45
C ALA A 406 15.23 11.52 11.93
N PRO A 407 16.34 11.09 12.49
CA PRO A 407 16.60 10.33 13.70
C PRO A 407 15.54 10.65 14.72
N ALA A 408 14.73 9.67 15.05
CA ALA A 408 13.52 9.85 15.86
C ALA A 408 14.02 10.73 16.98
N LEU A 409 13.66 12.00 16.91
CA LEU A 409 14.22 13.04 17.71
C LEU A 409 14.32 12.44 19.08
N GLU A 410 15.54 12.04 19.52
CA GLU A 410 15.71 11.60 20.90
C GLU A 410 14.95 12.62 21.67
N LYS A 411 13.81 12.22 22.27
CA LYS A 411 12.82 13.11 22.85
C LYS A 411 13.61 14.14 23.64
N THR A 412 13.89 15.25 23.00
CA THR A 412 14.55 16.35 23.65
C THR A 412 13.65 16.64 24.83
N LYS A 413 14.17 16.75 26.00
CA LYS A 413 13.46 16.92 27.29
C LYS A 413 12.38 18.00 27.24
N LEU A 414 12.31 18.76 26.15
CA LEU A 414 11.29 19.75 25.82
C LEU A 414 10.65 19.41 24.45
N GLU A 415 9.47 18.83 24.51
CA GLU A 415 8.60 18.69 23.34
C GLU A 415 7.91 20.04 23.08
N LEU A 416 8.35 20.78 22.04
CA LEU A 416 7.73 22.05 21.67
C LEU A 416 6.59 21.87 20.67
N GLY A 417 6.33 20.63 20.23
CA GLY A 417 5.30 20.32 19.23
C GLY A 417 5.64 20.84 17.83
N MET A 418 6.93 20.88 17.49
CA MET A 418 7.37 21.18 16.13
C MET A 418 8.55 20.29 15.73
N SER A 419 8.64 19.98 14.43
CA SER A 419 9.81 19.30 13.85
C SER A 419 10.58 20.25 12.97
N VAL A 420 11.91 20.10 12.97
CA VAL A 420 12.82 20.89 12.15
C VAL A 420 13.73 19.99 11.33
N GLN A 421 14.18 20.51 10.20
CA GLN A 421 15.13 19.82 9.31
C GLN A 421 16.27 20.75 8.91
N GLU A 422 17.36 20.18 8.44
CA GLU A 422 18.48 20.93 7.93
C GLU A 422 18.14 21.69 6.63
N VAL A 423 18.79 22.80 6.42
CA VAL A 423 18.71 23.56 5.18
C VAL A 423 19.56 22.87 4.12
N THR A 424 18.94 22.06 3.28
CA THR A 424 19.62 21.47 2.12
C THR A 424 19.88 22.54 1.05
N PRO A 425 20.81 22.31 0.09
CA PRO A 425 21.04 23.24 -1.02
C PRO A 425 19.78 23.55 -1.84
N GLU A 426 18.85 22.59 -1.93
CA GLU A 426 17.55 22.75 -2.60
C GLU A 426 16.65 23.71 -1.82
N ILE A 427 16.53 23.50 -0.51
CA ILE A 427 15.77 24.36 0.41
C ILE A 427 16.38 25.76 0.43
N ALA A 428 17.70 25.87 0.48
CA ALA A 428 18.38 27.15 0.42
C ALA A 428 18.04 27.93 -0.86
N ARG A 429 18.03 27.28 -2.01
CA ARG A 429 17.62 27.87 -3.30
C ARG A 429 16.13 28.27 -3.29
N GLN A 430 15.26 27.41 -2.77
CA GLN A 430 13.82 27.65 -2.70
C GLN A 430 13.49 28.84 -1.78
N LEU A 431 14.21 28.96 -0.64
CA LEU A 431 14.07 30.06 0.30
C LEU A 431 14.92 31.29 -0.05
N ARG A 432 15.63 31.30 -1.20
CA ARG A 432 16.53 32.36 -1.67
C ARG A 432 17.51 32.82 -0.59
N LEU A 433 18.15 31.85 0.07
CA LEU A 433 19.14 32.14 1.10
C LEU A 433 20.48 32.43 0.44
N SER A 434 21.15 33.51 0.85
CA SER A 434 22.50 33.87 0.43
C SER A 434 23.55 32.97 1.07
N GLU A 435 23.29 32.43 2.25
CA GLU A 435 24.16 31.49 2.95
C GLU A 435 23.32 30.34 3.57
N PRO A 436 23.81 29.09 3.46
CA PRO A 436 23.16 27.96 4.15
C PRO A 436 23.40 28.10 5.65
N GLY A 437 22.35 28.08 6.46
CA GLY A 437 22.44 28.12 7.92
C GLY A 437 21.07 28.24 8.54
N GLY A 438 20.90 27.66 9.73
CA GLY A 438 19.60 27.54 10.40
C GLY A 438 18.96 26.18 10.20
N VAL A 439 17.78 26.03 10.76
CA VAL A 439 16.92 24.86 10.57
C VAL A 439 15.55 25.31 10.12
N VAL A 440 14.94 24.58 9.18
CA VAL A 440 13.61 24.89 8.66
C VAL A 440 12.58 24.09 9.44
N VAL A 441 11.53 24.77 9.89
CA VAL A 441 10.36 24.14 10.50
C VAL A 441 9.62 23.34 9.42
N ASN A 442 9.66 22.02 9.56
CA ASN A 442 9.00 21.09 8.65
C ASN A 442 7.53 20.91 9.02
N GLN A 443 7.24 20.91 10.34
CA GLN A 443 5.92 20.68 10.87
C GLN A 443 5.73 21.40 12.20
N VAL A 444 4.49 21.83 12.46
CA VAL A 444 4.02 22.33 13.76
C VAL A 444 2.77 21.54 14.12
N GLU A 445 2.73 20.97 15.31
CA GLU A 445 1.56 20.22 15.80
C GLU A 445 0.48 21.21 16.22
N PRO A 446 -0.75 21.10 15.69
CA PRO A 446 -1.87 21.97 16.08
C PRO A 446 -2.13 21.93 17.59
N GLY A 447 -2.29 23.09 18.21
CA GLY A 447 -2.50 23.22 19.66
C GLY A 447 -1.24 22.99 20.50
N SER A 448 -0.07 22.86 19.89
CA SER A 448 1.20 22.79 20.59
C SER A 448 1.67 24.17 21.06
N VAL A 449 2.66 24.20 21.97
CA VAL A 449 3.26 25.46 22.43
C VAL A 449 3.97 26.24 21.29
N ALA A 450 4.42 25.55 20.25
CA ALA A 450 4.96 26.17 19.05
C ALA A 450 3.85 26.80 18.18
N ASP A 451 2.71 26.13 18.05
CA ASP A 451 1.54 26.64 17.32
C ASP A 451 0.95 27.86 18.04
N GLU A 452 0.78 27.79 19.37
CA GLU A 452 0.32 28.92 20.19
C GLU A 452 1.28 30.13 20.10
N ALA A 453 2.58 29.88 19.94
CA ALA A 453 3.59 30.92 19.73
C ALA A 453 3.60 31.48 18.31
N GLY A 454 2.81 30.93 17.41
CA GLY A 454 2.69 31.38 16.02
C GLY A 454 3.84 30.91 15.12
N VAL A 455 4.55 29.84 15.47
CA VAL A 455 5.52 29.18 14.57
C VAL A 455 4.75 28.56 13.40
N GLN A 456 5.30 28.66 12.20
CA GLN A 456 4.66 28.13 11.00
C GLN A 456 5.63 27.20 10.24
N ARG A 457 5.05 26.25 9.50
CA ARG A 457 5.82 25.45 8.54
C ARG A 457 6.50 26.36 7.52
N GLY A 458 7.79 26.12 7.28
CA GLY A 458 8.61 26.93 6.38
C GLY A 458 9.35 28.07 7.08
N ASP A 459 9.12 28.29 8.38
CA ASP A 459 9.95 29.22 9.16
C ASP A 459 11.39 28.71 9.24
N LEU A 460 12.35 29.59 8.98
CA LEU A 460 13.78 29.30 9.16
C LEU A 460 14.23 29.81 10.52
N ILE A 461 14.53 28.93 11.46
CA ILE A 461 15.05 29.29 12.78
C ILE A 461 16.54 29.61 12.65
N ARG A 462 16.92 30.83 12.99
CA ARG A 462 18.31 31.35 12.93
C ARG A 462 18.97 31.43 14.30
N GLU A 463 18.17 31.67 15.35
CA GLU A 463 18.68 31.76 16.73
C GLU A 463 17.68 31.17 17.71
N VAL A 464 18.23 30.59 18.79
CA VAL A 464 17.49 30.15 19.99
C VAL A 464 18.14 30.82 21.18
N ASN A 465 17.42 31.67 21.92
CA ASN A 465 17.90 32.45 23.08
C ASN A 465 19.18 33.23 22.79
N GLY A 466 19.36 33.73 21.55
CA GLY A 466 20.55 34.47 21.12
C GLY A 466 21.72 33.58 20.67
N GLN A 467 21.61 32.28 20.75
CA GLN A 467 22.56 31.33 20.21
C GLN A 467 22.30 31.11 18.73
N ASN A 468 23.25 31.37 17.86
CA ASN A 468 23.17 31.11 16.43
C ASN A 468 22.99 29.61 16.15
N ILE A 469 22.05 29.28 15.27
CA ILE A 469 21.73 27.92 14.83
C ILE A 469 22.20 27.76 13.38
N ARG A 470 23.10 26.82 13.13
CA ARG A 470 23.62 26.50 11.80
C ARG A 470 23.05 25.19 11.24
N ASN A 471 22.73 24.26 12.14
CA ASN A 471 22.27 22.91 11.83
C ASN A 471 21.32 22.39 12.93
N VAL A 472 20.78 21.18 12.74
CA VAL A 472 19.86 20.56 13.70
C VAL A 472 20.52 20.25 15.05
N GLU A 473 21.84 19.98 15.06
CA GLU A 473 22.58 19.70 16.30
C GLU A 473 22.73 20.96 17.17
N ASP A 474 23.05 22.11 16.55
CA ASP A 474 23.06 23.42 17.25
C ASP A 474 21.70 23.72 17.87
N TYR A 475 20.62 23.47 17.11
CA TYR A 475 19.24 23.66 17.57
C TYR A 475 18.92 22.77 18.79
N ARG A 476 19.26 21.50 18.73
CA ARG A 476 19.07 20.56 19.84
C ARG A 476 19.86 20.97 21.08
N SER A 477 21.14 21.29 20.88
CA SER A 477 22.02 21.74 21.97
C SER A 477 21.51 23.02 22.63
N ALA A 478 20.94 23.94 21.86
CA ALA A 478 20.34 25.15 22.42
C ALA A 478 19.09 24.84 23.25
N LEU A 479 18.24 23.92 22.81
CA LEU A 479 17.03 23.52 23.56
C LEU A 479 17.32 22.71 24.81
N THR A 480 18.37 21.88 24.82
CA THR A 480 18.74 21.11 26.04
C THR A 480 19.17 21.98 27.21
N LYS A 481 19.59 23.20 26.93
CA LYS A 481 19.99 24.18 27.96
C LYS A 481 18.81 24.92 28.60
N VAL A 482 17.62 24.77 27.99
CA VAL A 482 16.40 25.46 28.44
C VAL A 482 15.75 24.66 29.59
N LYS A 483 15.40 25.33 30.67
CA LYS A 483 14.71 24.72 31.81
C LYS A 483 13.21 24.64 31.56
N LYS A 484 12.54 23.66 32.17
CA LYS A 484 11.08 23.51 32.09
C LYS A 484 10.39 24.84 32.52
N GLY A 485 9.39 25.25 31.74
CA GLY A 485 8.63 26.48 32.01
C GLY A 485 9.34 27.80 31.64
N GLU A 486 10.60 27.73 31.20
CA GLU A 486 11.35 28.88 30.75
C GLU A 486 10.85 29.38 29.37
N VAL A 487 10.89 30.69 29.15
CA VAL A 487 10.55 31.30 27.86
C VAL A 487 11.71 31.13 26.90
N ILE A 488 11.44 30.50 25.75
CA ILE A 488 12.38 30.31 24.66
C ILE A 488 12.14 31.41 23.63
N ARG A 489 13.17 32.19 23.32
CA ARG A 489 13.10 33.19 22.26
C ARG A 489 13.71 32.61 20.98
N LEU A 490 12.94 32.61 19.91
CA LEU A 490 13.38 32.20 18.58
C LEU A 490 13.52 33.43 17.69
N LEU A 491 14.62 33.54 16.95
CA LEU A 491 14.70 34.39 15.78
C LEU A 491 14.38 33.52 14.55
N VAL A 492 13.26 33.80 13.91
CA VAL A 492 12.84 33.09 12.72
C VAL A 492 12.79 34.02 11.52
N ARG A 493 13.15 33.51 10.34
CA ARG A 493 12.92 34.18 9.06
C ARG A 493 11.72 33.51 8.38
N ARG A 494 10.69 34.31 8.11
CA ARG A 494 9.47 33.92 7.38
C ARG A 494 9.42 34.70 6.07
N GLY A 495 9.64 33.99 4.96
CA GLY A 495 9.83 34.66 3.67
C GLY A 495 11.09 35.56 3.69
N GLU A 496 10.90 36.88 3.48
CA GLU A 496 11.99 37.86 3.50
C GLU A 496 12.14 38.62 4.83
N ARG A 497 11.29 38.36 5.82
CA ARG A 497 11.24 39.10 7.08
C ARG A 497 11.75 38.25 8.25
N ASN A 498 12.55 38.88 9.11
CA ASN A 498 12.92 38.31 10.41
C ASN A 498 11.90 38.73 11.46
N LEU A 499 11.55 37.81 12.36
CA LEU A 499 10.68 38.07 13.50
C LEU A 499 11.13 37.27 14.72
N TYR A 500 10.89 37.82 15.90
CA TYR A 500 11.08 37.11 17.14
C TYR A 500 9.79 36.45 17.58
N LEU A 501 9.85 35.17 17.93
CA LEU A 501 8.76 34.42 18.56
C LEU A 501 9.18 33.99 19.95
N THR A 502 8.23 33.87 20.85
CA THR A 502 8.49 33.37 22.21
C THR A 502 7.61 32.13 22.45
N ILE A 503 8.25 31.03 22.81
CA ILE A 503 7.59 29.77 23.19
C ILE A 503 7.75 29.59 24.70
N ARG A 504 6.69 29.31 25.42
CA ARG A 504 6.79 28.84 26.79
C ARG A 504 6.95 27.33 26.79
N GLY A 505 8.04 26.85 27.40
CA GLY A 505 8.21 25.42 27.60
C GLY A 505 7.00 24.79 28.31
N PRO A 506 6.66 23.52 28.02
CA PRO A 506 5.50 22.86 28.61
C PRO A 506 5.59 22.97 30.16
N LYS A 507 4.47 23.36 30.76
CA LYS A 507 4.23 23.19 32.20
C LYS A 507 3.92 21.70 32.36
N GLU A 508 4.42 21.03 33.39
CA GLU A 508 4.30 19.60 33.70
C GLU A 508 3.34 18.77 32.86
#